data_c1ef21a96d56eac2428ee704f77bc6fc
#
_entry.id   c1ef21a96d56eac2428ee704f77bc6fc
#
_cell.length_a   1.000
_cell.length_b   1.000
_cell.length_c   1.000
_cell.angle_alpha   90.00
_cell.angle_beta   90.00
_cell.angle_gamma   90.00
#
_symmetry.space_group_name_H-M   'P 1'
#
loop_
_entity.id
_entity.type
_entity.pdbx_description
1 polymer ?
#
loop_
_entity_poly.entity_id
_entity_poly.type
_entity_poly.pdbx_seq_one_letter_code
_entity_poly.pdbx_strand_id
1 'polypeptide(L)'
;ALAVSIGEKAKVDIPYMMELTGKTEEEVTEELTGVIFKNPLTDKWEPSDEYLSGNVREKLNVARQFAENHPEYMVNVQALERVQPKDLDASEIEARLGATWISPDYITEFMAETFHTPLQHINYERIKVQYAEENGQLNVKGKNVDSSNNPLSTATYGTQRANAYRLLEDALNLRDTKIYDTIHDADGEHRVLNRKETTLAQQKQELIREEFKEWIFKEMSRRETLCKIYNERFNSVRPREYDGSHIQFVGMNPEIKLMEHQKNAVAHILYGNNTLLAHCVGAGKTFQMIAAGMESKRLGLAQKSLYVVPNHLLEQWGSDFLRLYPG
;
A
#
# COMPACT_ATOMS: atom_id res chain seq x y z
N ALA A 1 -17.60 -26.94 15.18
CA ALA A 1 -16.95 -26.26 16.30
C ALA A 1 -16.32 -24.95 15.85
N LEU A 2 -15.51 -24.92 14.76
CA LEU A 2 -14.80 -23.70 14.31
C LEU A 2 -15.74 -22.51 14.03
N ALA A 3 -16.79 -22.70 13.23
CA ALA A 3 -17.75 -21.65 12.93
C ALA A 3 -18.46 -21.12 14.19
N VAL A 4 -18.73 -21.98 15.16
CA VAL A 4 -19.31 -21.59 16.46
C VAL A 4 -18.29 -20.80 17.26
N SER A 5 -17.03 -21.24 17.33
CA SER A 5 -15.96 -20.52 18.02
C SER A 5 -15.78 -19.09 17.44
N ILE A 6 -15.70 -18.97 16.12
CA ILE A 6 -15.59 -17.65 15.47
C ILE A 6 -16.87 -16.81 15.71
N GLY A 7 -18.06 -17.44 15.60
CA GLY A 7 -19.35 -16.75 15.81
C GLY A 7 -19.64 -16.30 17.23
N GLU A 8 -19.04 -16.92 18.26
CA GLU A 8 -19.28 -16.62 19.67
C GLU A 8 -18.10 -15.98 20.40
N LYS A 9 -16.86 -16.24 19.94
CA LYS A 9 -15.64 -15.74 20.58
C LYS A 9 -14.85 -14.78 19.69
N ALA A 10 -15.26 -14.59 18.42
CA ALA A 10 -14.56 -13.79 17.41
C ALA A 10 -13.09 -14.24 17.15
N LYS A 11 -12.75 -15.48 17.47
CA LYS A 11 -11.40 -16.05 17.34
C LYS A 11 -11.46 -17.57 17.25
N VAL A 12 -10.36 -18.18 16.84
CA VAL A 12 -10.14 -19.62 16.99
C VAL A 12 -9.78 -19.90 18.46
N ASP A 13 -10.71 -20.47 19.20
CA ASP A 13 -10.55 -20.79 20.63
C ASP A 13 -10.52 -22.33 20.80
N ILE A 14 -9.31 -22.90 20.81
CA ILE A 14 -9.12 -24.35 20.89
C ILE A 14 -9.78 -24.96 22.15
N PRO A 15 -9.58 -24.41 23.37
CA PRO A 15 -10.25 -24.92 24.56
C PRO A 15 -11.78 -24.98 24.42
N TYR A 16 -12.37 -23.93 23.85
CA TYR A 16 -13.82 -23.89 23.62
C TYR A 16 -14.28 -24.93 22.59
N MET A 17 -13.49 -25.14 21.53
CA MET A 17 -13.81 -26.19 20.55
C MET A 17 -13.68 -27.61 21.12
N MET A 18 -12.74 -27.84 22.07
CA MET A 18 -12.63 -29.11 22.82
C MET A 18 -13.89 -29.34 23.65
N GLU A 19 -14.40 -28.33 24.35
CA GLU A 19 -15.66 -28.45 25.12
C GLU A 19 -16.86 -28.78 24.21
N LEU A 20 -16.95 -28.15 23.03
CA LEU A 20 -18.04 -28.38 22.08
C LEU A 20 -18.00 -29.78 21.43
N THR A 21 -16.81 -30.37 21.28
CA THR A 21 -16.64 -31.60 20.52
C THR A 21 -16.34 -32.81 21.38
N GLY A 22 -15.86 -32.61 22.62
CA GLY A 22 -15.36 -33.69 23.50
C GLY A 22 -14.03 -34.28 23.05
N LYS A 23 -13.31 -33.63 22.10
CA LYS A 23 -12.03 -34.07 21.53
C LYS A 23 -10.84 -33.44 22.23
N THR A 24 -9.67 -34.07 22.07
CA THR A 24 -8.40 -33.48 22.52
C THR A 24 -7.93 -32.34 21.60
N GLU A 25 -6.95 -31.57 22.07
CA GLU A 25 -6.35 -30.49 21.26
C GLU A 25 -5.74 -31.03 19.97
N GLU A 26 -5.01 -32.16 20.07
CA GLU A 26 -4.37 -32.82 18.93
C GLU A 26 -5.41 -33.22 17.86
N GLU A 27 -6.50 -33.87 18.29
CA GLU A 27 -7.58 -34.30 17.39
C GLU A 27 -8.26 -33.10 16.70
N VAL A 28 -8.53 -32.01 17.44
CA VAL A 28 -9.15 -30.80 16.90
C VAL A 28 -8.23 -30.12 15.89
N THR A 29 -6.94 -29.99 16.19
CA THR A 29 -5.98 -29.31 15.31
C THR A 29 -5.65 -30.17 14.08
N GLU A 30 -5.57 -31.49 14.20
CA GLU A 30 -5.35 -32.40 13.07
C GLU A 30 -6.52 -32.36 12.08
N GLU A 31 -7.77 -32.39 12.55
CA GLU A 31 -8.97 -32.29 11.71
C GLU A 31 -9.10 -30.95 10.99
N LEU A 32 -8.54 -29.89 11.57
CA LEU A 32 -8.59 -28.55 11.02
C LEU A 32 -7.28 -28.16 10.29
N THR A 33 -6.39 -29.11 10.05
CA THR A 33 -5.16 -28.87 9.28
C THR A 33 -5.48 -28.25 7.91
N GLY A 34 -4.85 -27.12 7.60
CA GLY A 34 -5.11 -26.34 6.37
C GLY A 34 -6.34 -25.43 6.41
N VAL A 35 -7.16 -25.52 7.48
CA VAL A 35 -8.29 -24.62 7.74
C VAL A 35 -7.92 -23.56 8.78
N ILE A 36 -7.14 -23.99 9.80
CA ILE A 36 -6.52 -23.09 10.77
C ILE A 36 -5.00 -23.25 10.72
N PHE A 37 -4.29 -22.20 11.08
CA PHE A 37 -2.83 -22.16 11.09
C PHE A 37 -2.34 -21.56 12.42
N LYS A 38 -1.33 -22.17 13.00
CA LYS A 38 -0.65 -21.60 14.17
C LYS A 38 0.35 -20.54 13.69
N ASN A 39 0.14 -19.29 14.08
CA ASN A 39 1.04 -18.21 13.70
C ASN A 39 2.33 -18.28 14.55
N PRO A 40 3.51 -18.49 13.94
CA PRO A 40 4.74 -18.68 14.68
C PRO A 40 5.21 -17.45 15.48
N LEU A 41 4.76 -16.23 15.10
CA LEU A 41 5.13 -14.99 15.79
C LEU A 41 4.26 -14.71 17.02
N THR A 42 2.97 -15.05 16.94
CA THR A 42 1.99 -14.73 18.00
C THR A 42 1.61 -15.92 18.86
N ASP A 43 1.98 -17.13 18.44
CA ASP A 43 1.60 -18.44 19.02
C ASP A 43 0.08 -18.66 19.06
N LYS A 44 -0.68 -17.91 18.26
CA LYS A 44 -2.15 -17.99 18.15
C LYS A 44 -2.57 -18.81 16.96
N TRP A 45 -3.71 -19.49 17.10
CA TRP A 45 -4.39 -20.12 15.98
C TRP A 45 -5.21 -19.07 15.22
N GLU A 46 -5.00 -18.97 13.92
CA GLU A 46 -5.68 -18.08 13.01
C GLU A 46 -6.43 -18.88 11.93
N PRO A 47 -7.64 -18.49 11.53
CA PRO A 47 -8.31 -19.14 10.40
C PRO A 47 -7.57 -18.85 9.09
N SER A 48 -7.79 -19.69 8.08
CA SER A 48 -7.05 -19.60 6.80
C SER A 48 -7.20 -18.25 6.09
N ASP A 49 -8.39 -17.64 6.15
CA ASP A 49 -8.64 -16.32 5.55
C ASP A 49 -7.81 -15.21 6.20
N GLU A 50 -7.51 -15.32 7.49
CA GLU A 50 -6.66 -14.40 8.24
C GLU A 50 -5.17 -14.68 8.02
N TYR A 51 -4.76 -15.95 8.25
CA TYR A 51 -3.37 -16.33 8.16
C TYR A 51 -2.81 -16.14 6.74
N LEU A 52 -3.57 -16.56 5.72
CA LEU A 52 -3.17 -16.51 4.31
C LEU A 52 -3.49 -15.16 3.64
N SER A 53 -3.55 -14.08 4.40
CA SER A 53 -3.78 -12.70 3.95
C SER A 53 -2.78 -11.73 4.59
N GLY A 54 -2.85 -10.44 4.23
CA GLY A 54 -1.85 -9.46 4.65
C GLY A 54 -0.53 -9.64 3.91
N ASN A 55 0.60 -9.36 4.54
CA ASN A 55 1.92 -9.52 3.92
C ASN A 55 2.34 -11.00 3.85
N VAL A 56 1.82 -11.70 2.83
CA VAL A 56 2.04 -13.15 2.66
C VAL A 56 3.48 -13.50 2.27
N ARG A 57 4.26 -12.56 1.71
CA ARG A 57 5.69 -12.79 1.43
C ARG A 57 6.50 -12.83 2.72
N GLU A 58 6.28 -11.90 3.61
CA GLU A 58 6.92 -11.87 4.92
C GLU A 58 6.53 -13.08 5.77
N LYS A 59 5.22 -13.40 5.81
CA LYS A 59 4.71 -14.60 6.50
C LYS A 59 5.37 -15.88 5.98
N LEU A 60 5.58 -16.00 4.66
CA LEU A 60 6.27 -17.15 4.06
C LEU A 60 7.74 -17.23 4.52
N ASN A 61 8.45 -16.11 4.53
CA ASN A 61 9.84 -16.09 5.00
C ASN A 61 9.94 -16.51 6.48
N VAL A 62 9.05 -15.98 7.31
CA VAL A 62 8.98 -16.36 8.72
C VAL A 62 8.63 -17.86 8.88
N ALA A 63 7.61 -18.34 8.17
CA ALA A 63 7.22 -19.74 8.24
C ALA A 63 8.35 -20.69 7.84
N ARG A 64 9.13 -20.36 6.80
CA ARG A 64 10.30 -21.15 6.38
C ARG A 64 11.38 -21.19 7.45
N GLN A 65 11.70 -20.05 8.08
CA GLN A 65 12.68 -20.01 9.16
C GLN A 65 12.26 -20.87 10.36
N PHE A 66 10.99 -20.83 10.74
CA PHE A 66 10.47 -21.66 11.81
C PHE A 66 10.45 -23.15 11.44
N ALA A 67 10.09 -23.49 10.21
CA ALA A 67 10.02 -24.87 9.73
C ALA A 67 11.38 -25.58 9.71
N GLU A 68 12.52 -24.87 9.69
CA GLU A 68 13.86 -25.46 9.80
C GLU A 68 14.06 -26.24 11.10
N ASN A 69 13.48 -25.77 12.21
CA ASN A 69 13.60 -26.38 13.52
C ASN A 69 12.30 -27.03 14.01
N HIS A 70 11.17 -26.71 13.38
CA HIS A 70 9.81 -27.10 13.73
C HIS A 70 9.05 -27.60 12.51
N PRO A 71 9.18 -28.88 12.14
CA PRO A 71 8.57 -29.45 10.94
C PRO A 71 7.05 -29.30 10.85
N GLU A 72 6.37 -29.10 11.97
CA GLU A 72 4.93 -28.87 12.03
C GLU A 72 4.51 -27.61 11.25
N TYR A 73 5.40 -26.61 11.09
CA TYR A 73 5.14 -25.40 10.28
C TYR A 73 5.27 -25.62 8.76
N MET A 74 5.63 -26.81 8.28
CA MET A 74 5.65 -27.09 6.85
C MET A 74 4.29 -26.94 6.18
N VAL A 75 3.19 -27.19 6.90
CA VAL A 75 1.83 -26.93 6.42
C VAL A 75 1.60 -25.45 6.14
N ASN A 76 2.13 -24.57 6.99
CA ASN A 76 2.08 -23.12 6.83
C ASN A 76 2.86 -22.68 5.57
N VAL A 77 4.07 -23.22 5.38
CA VAL A 77 4.91 -22.92 4.20
C VAL A 77 4.16 -23.30 2.92
N GLN A 78 3.67 -24.54 2.84
CA GLN A 78 2.96 -25.01 1.65
C GLN A 78 1.69 -24.20 1.33
N ALA A 79 0.96 -23.81 2.37
CA ALA A 79 -0.24 -22.98 2.21
C ALA A 79 0.10 -21.56 1.75
N LEU A 80 1.12 -20.94 2.33
CA LEU A 80 1.59 -19.61 1.98
C LEU A 80 2.20 -19.56 0.56
N GLU A 81 2.90 -20.60 0.11
CA GLU A 81 3.41 -20.69 -1.26
C GLU A 81 2.31 -20.65 -2.32
N ARG A 82 1.17 -21.28 -2.05
CA ARG A 82 0.02 -21.32 -2.98
C ARG A 82 -0.69 -19.97 -3.15
N VAL A 83 -0.57 -19.09 -2.18
CA VAL A 83 -1.27 -17.80 -2.16
C VAL A 83 -0.37 -16.60 -2.44
N GLN A 84 0.90 -16.85 -2.83
CA GLN A 84 1.80 -15.76 -3.21
C GLN A 84 1.24 -14.99 -4.41
N PRO A 85 1.25 -13.65 -4.37
CA PRO A 85 0.90 -12.86 -5.55
C PRO A 85 1.91 -13.13 -6.67
N LYS A 86 1.40 -13.20 -7.90
CA LYS A 86 2.26 -13.31 -9.09
C LYS A 86 3.18 -12.09 -9.14
N ASP A 87 4.47 -12.33 -9.42
CA ASP A 87 5.41 -11.23 -9.62
C ASP A 87 5.03 -10.38 -10.82
N LEU A 88 5.02 -9.07 -10.62
CA LEU A 88 4.87 -8.08 -11.67
C LEU A 88 6.18 -7.98 -12.43
N ASP A 89 6.10 -7.92 -13.75
CA ASP A 89 7.24 -7.66 -14.61
C ASP A 89 7.46 -6.16 -14.86
N ALA A 90 8.55 -5.82 -15.54
CA ALA A 90 8.92 -4.43 -15.80
C ALA A 90 7.86 -3.64 -16.60
N SER A 91 7.03 -4.32 -17.39
CA SER A 91 5.96 -3.67 -18.17
C SER A 91 4.73 -3.32 -17.32
N GLU A 92 4.58 -4.00 -16.18
CA GLU A 92 3.48 -3.79 -15.23
C GLU A 92 3.87 -2.83 -14.11
N ILE A 93 5.17 -2.51 -13.95
CA ILE A 93 5.70 -1.65 -12.88
C ILE A 93 5.91 -0.24 -13.41
N GLU A 94 5.25 0.73 -12.79
CA GLU A 94 5.47 2.13 -13.10
C GLU A 94 6.64 2.70 -12.30
N ALA A 95 7.78 2.94 -12.98
CA ALA A 95 8.94 3.60 -12.40
C ALA A 95 8.99 5.08 -12.84
N ARG A 96 8.81 5.98 -11.88
CA ARG A 96 8.84 7.45 -12.12
C ARG A 96 10.04 8.08 -11.44
N LEU A 97 10.55 9.18 -12.00
CA LEU A 97 11.46 10.08 -11.29
C LEU A 97 10.78 10.58 -9.98
N GLY A 98 11.52 10.53 -8.89
CA GLY A 98 11.01 10.90 -7.57
C GLY A 98 10.30 9.77 -6.80
N ALA A 99 10.20 8.57 -7.36
CA ALA A 99 9.71 7.42 -6.64
C ALA A 99 10.69 7.03 -5.52
N THR A 100 10.21 7.00 -4.27
CA THR A 100 11.05 6.79 -3.07
C THR A 100 11.65 5.39 -2.94
N TRP A 101 11.16 4.44 -3.75
CA TRP A 101 11.68 3.07 -3.75
C TRP A 101 12.88 2.87 -4.69
N ILE A 102 13.15 3.85 -5.57
CA ILE A 102 14.31 3.84 -6.49
C ILE A 102 15.47 4.52 -5.78
N SER A 103 16.60 3.80 -5.65
CA SER A 103 17.81 4.37 -5.03
C SER A 103 18.31 5.59 -5.80
N PRO A 104 18.79 6.65 -5.10
CA PRO A 104 19.47 7.79 -5.71
C PRO A 104 20.67 7.40 -6.59
N ASP A 105 21.27 6.23 -6.38
CA ASP A 105 22.39 5.73 -7.18
C ASP A 105 21.97 5.47 -8.62
N TYR A 106 20.78 4.92 -8.86
CA TYR A 106 20.24 4.75 -10.21
C TYR A 106 20.00 6.08 -10.92
N ILE A 107 19.63 7.13 -10.19
CA ILE A 107 19.49 8.48 -10.78
C ILE A 107 20.87 9.04 -11.16
N THR A 108 21.88 8.76 -10.35
CA THR A 108 23.27 9.14 -10.64
C THR A 108 23.80 8.41 -11.89
N GLU A 109 23.50 7.11 -12.02
CA GLU A 109 23.82 6.29 -13.20
C GLU A 109 23.08 6.81 -14.46
N PHE A 110 21.80 7.15 -14.33
CA PHE A 110 21.02 7.80 -15.39
C PHE A 110 21.68 9.10 -15.88
N MET A 111 22.14 9.96 -14.98
CA MET A 111 22.88 11.18 -15.37
C MET A 111 24.17 10.85 -16.11
N ALA A 112 24.88 9.80 -15.71
CA ALA A 112 26.12 9.38 -16.39
C ALA A 112 25.84 8.91 -17.82
N GLU A 113 24.84 8.06 -18.00
CA GLU A 113 24.55 7.44 -19.29
C GLU A 113 23.79 8.38 -20.24
N THR A 114 22.76 9.10 -19.75
CA THR A 114 21.88 9.90 -20.59
C THR A 114 22.41 11.31 -20.82
N PHE A 115 22.95 11.98 -19.80
CA PHE A 115 23.50 13.32 -19.93
C PHE A 115 25.00 13.30 -20.30
N HIS A 116 25.62 12.12 -20.38
CA HIS A 116 27.06 11.94 -20.53
C HIS A 116 27.85 12.72 -19.48
N THR A 117 27.36 12.70 -18.23
CA THR A 117 28.05 13.34 -17.12
C THR A 117 29.42 12.68 -16.95
N PRO A 118 30.51 13.46 -16.94
CA PRO A 118 31.85 12.87 -16.82
C PRO A 118 31.99 12.06 -15.54
N LEU A 119 32.47 10.80 -15.67
CA LEU A 119 32.66 9.88 -14.55
C LEU A 119 33.55 10.46 -13.45
N GLN A 120 34.47 11.35 -13.80
CA GLN A 120 35.27 12.08 -12.80
C GLN A 120 34.44 12.89 -11.83
N HIS A 121 33.36 13.54 -12.32
CA HIS A 121 32.47 14.32 -11.46
C HIS A 121 31.62 13.43 -10.57
N ILE A 122 31.28 12.23 -11.00
CA ILE A 122 30.55 11.23 -10.22
C ILE A 122 31.47 10.57 -9.20
N ASN A 123 32.62 10.04 -9.62
CA ASN A 123 33.54 9.32 -8.74
C ASN A 123 34.11 10.20 -7.60
N TYR A 124 34.30 11.49 -7.84
CA TYR A 124 34.74 12.44 -6.81
C TYR A 124 33.57 13.14 -6.11
N GLU A 125 32.34 12.64 -6.27
CA GLU A 125 31.11 13.18 -5.67
C GLU A 125 30.90 14.68 -5.92
N ARG A 126 31.40 15.20 -7.04
CA ARG A 126 31.18 16.59 -7.45
C ARG A 126 29.75 16.80 -7.96
N ILE A 127 29.21 15.77 -8.65
CA ILE A 127 27.79 15.69 -9.04
C ILE A 127 27.24 14.41 -8.44
N LYS A 128 26.21 14.52 -7.59
CA LYS A 128 25.58 13.39 -6.90
C LYS A 128 24.14 13.73 -6.56
N VAL A 129 23.26 12.71 -6.64
CA VAL A 129 21.92 12.81 -6.11
C VAL A 129 21.93 12.40 -4.63
N GLN A 130 21.35 13.22 -3.79
CA GLN A 130 21.30 12.99 -2.35
C GLN A 130 19.88 13.22 -1.82
N TYR A 131 19.45 12.35 -0.93
CA TYR A 131 18.21 12.54 -0.19
C TYR A 131 18.49 13.43 1.02
N ALA A 132 17.77 14.53 1.13
CA ALA A 132 17.86 15.43 2.27
C ALA A 132 16.77 15.06 3.28
N GLU A 133 17.17 14.44 4.39
CA GLU A 133 16.24 13.99 5.45
C GLU A 133 15.45 15.15 6.07
N GLU A 134 16.06 16.34 6.15
CA GLU A 134 15.47 17.54 6.75
C GLU A 134 14.17 17.98 6.08
N ASN A 135 14.06 17.85 4.77
CA ASN A 135 12.91 18.32 3.98
C ASN A 135 12.27 17.25 3.10
N GLY A 136 12.79 16.01 3.14
CA GLY A 136 12.27 14.89 2.34
C GLY A 136 12.49 15.04 0.84
N GLN A 137 13.45 15.85 0.40
CA GLN A 137 13.70 16.14 -1.01
C GLN A 137 14.94 15.45 -1.55
N LEU A 138 14.92 15.14 -2.83
CA LEU A 138 16.08 14.69 -3.59
C LEU A 138 16.80 15.89 -4.19
N ASN A 139 18.03 16.13 -3.80
CA ASN A 139 18.84 17.23 -4.29
C ASN A 139 19.96 16.75 -5.21
N VAL A 140 20.19 17.45 -6.30
CA VAL A 140 21.34 17.23 -7.18
C VAL A 140 22.45 18.18 -6.78
N LYS A 141 23.46 17.66 -6.06
CA LYS A 141 24.67 18.43 -5.71
C LYS A 141 25.47 18.73 -6.98
N GLY A 142 26.07 19.89 -7.06
CA GLY A 142 27.01 20.27 -8.14
C GLY A 142 26.38 20.51 -9.50
N LYS A 143 25.11 20.92 -9.56
CA LYS A 143 24.35 21.18 -10.79
C LYS A 143 25.05 22.04 -11.84
N ASN A 144 25.99 22.89 -11.45
CA ASN A 144 26.68 23.84 -12.32
C ASN A 144 28.10 23.43 -12.70
N VAL A 145 28.60 22.29 -12.20
CA VAL A 145 29.99 21.84 -12.41
C VAL A 145 30.27 21.52 -13.88
N ASP A 146 29.30 21.01 -14.62
CA ASP A 146 29.44 20.55 -16.01
C ASP A 146 28.65 21.40 -17.02
N SER A 147 28.11 22.55 -16.58
CA SER A 147 27.11 23.30 -17.35
C SER A 147 27.66 24.03 -18.59
N SER A 148 28.97 24.22 -18.71
CA SER A 148 29.56 25.01 -19.78
C SER A 148 30.07 24.20 -21.00
N ASN A 149 30.34 22.90 -20.82
CA ASN A 149 31.00 22.08 -21.83
C ASN A 149 30.22 20.84 -22.28
N ASN A 150 28.99 20.63 -21.77
CA ASN A 150 28.18 19.48 -22.10
C ASN A 150 26.91 19.89 -22.86
N PRO A 151 26.85 19.75 -24.19
CA PRO A 151 25.68 20.10 -25.01
C PRO A 151 24.41 19.31 -24.66
N LEU A 152 24.56 18.06 -24.15
CA LEU A 152 23.43 17.26 -23.72
C LEU A 152 22.74 17.91 -22.51
N SER A 153 23.54 18.38 -21.54
CA SER A 153 22.99 19.00 -20.33
C SER A 153 22.46 20.42 -20.54
N THR A 154 22.92 21.13 -21.58
CA THR A 154 22.57 22.56 -21.80
C THR A 154 21.62 22.81 -22.96
N ALA A 155 21.50 21.90 -23.93
CA ALA A 155 20.68 22.06 -25.12
C ALA A 155 19.70 20.91 -25.35
N THR A 156 20.16 19.65 -25.27
CA THR A 156 19.28 18.49 -25.54
C THR A 156 18.28 18.28 -24.41
N TYR A 157 18.77 18.10 -23.19
CA TYR A 157 17.98 17.87 -21.98
C TYR A 157 17.84 19.09 -21.08
N GLY A 158 18.42 20.23 -21.47
CA GLY A 158 18.37 21.50 -20.78
C GLY A 158 18.05 22.67 -21.68
N THR A 159 18.09 23.86 -21.10
CA THR A 159 18.01 25.16 -21.77
C THR A 159 19.15 26.05 -21.29
N GLN A 160 19.37 27.18 -21.94
CA GLN A 160 20.36 28.17 -21.49
C GLN A 160 20.08 28.74 -20.08
N ARG A 161 18.81 28.69 -19.64
CA ARG A 161 18.37 29.23 -18.36
C ARG A 161 18.25 28.16 -17.25
N ALA A 162 18.09 26.89 -17.65
CA ALA A 162 18.00 25.76 -16.74
C ALA A 162 18.64 24.54 -17.40
N ASN A 163 19.75 24.07 -16.87
CA ASN A 163 20.42 22.87 -17.35
C ASN A 163 19.66 21.58 -16.94
N ALA A 164 20.04 20.45 -17.55
CA ALA A 164 19.41 19.16 -17.30
C ALA A 164 19.39 18.75 -15.82
N TYR A 165 20.43 19.05 -15.06
CA TYR A 165 20.53 18.71 -13.64
C TYR A 165 19.51 19.47 -12.77
N ARG A 166 19.23 20.74 -13.10
CA ARG A 166 18.19 21.52 -12.44
C ARG A 166 16.81 21.01 -12.80
N LEU A 167 16.57 20.71 -14.09
CA LEU A 167 15.28 20.16 -14.54
C LEU A 167 15.03 18.77 -13.93
N LEU A 168 16.08 17.94 -13.82
CA LEU A 168 16.02 16.64 -13.15
C LEU A 168 15.68 16.78 -11.67
N GLU A 169 16.31 17.70 -10.94
CA GLU A 169 16.00 17.95 -9.52
C GLU A 169 14.55 18.39 -9.32
N ASP A 170 14.05 19.28 -10.17
CA ASP A 170 12.64 19.67 -10.11
C ASP A 170 11.71 18.48 -10.41
N ALA A 171 12.06 17.62 -11.38
CA ALA A 171 11.31 16.42 -11.71
C ALA A 171 11.31 15.38 -10.56
N LEU A 172 12.46 15.17 -9.91
CA LEU A 172 12.61 14.30 -8.75
C LEU A 172 11.73 14.73 -7.57
N ASN A 173 11.50 16.03 -7.42
CA ASN A 173 10.66 16.59 -6.38
C ASN A 173 9.23 16.90 -6.83
N LEU A 174 8.78 16.35 -7.96
CA LEU A 174 7.45 16.52 -8.53
C LEU A 174 7.06 17.99 -8.75
N ARG A 175 8.06 18.83 -9.06
CA ARG A 175 7.87 20.26 -9.34
C ARG A 175 8.02 20.53 -10.84
N ASP A 176 7.16 21.40 -11.37
CA ASP A 176 7.32 21.95 -12.72
C ASP A 176 8.25 23.16 -12.69
N THR A 177 9.29 23.12 -13.50
CA THR A 177 10.26 24.19 -13.57
C THR A 177 9.62 25.49 -14.06
N LYS A 178 9.91 26.60 -13.37
CA LYS A 178 9.48 27.96 -13.72
C LYS A 178 10.69 28.87 -13.91
N ILE A 179 10.71 29.61 -15.01
CA ILE A 179 11.76 30.54 -15.33
C ILE A 179 11.23 31.98 -15.18
N TYR A 180 11.98 32.81 -14.45
CA TYR A 180 11.62 34.19 -14.15
C TYR A 180 12.66 35.13 -14.72
N ASP A 181 12.22 36.25 -15.26
CA ASP A 181 13.04 37.40 -15.60
C ASP A 181 12.99 38.41 -14.45
N THR A 182 14.13 39.02 -14.18
CA THR A 182 14.21 40.12 -13.25
C THR A 182 14.04 41.44 -14.03
N ILE A 183 13.02 42.22 -13.71
CA ILE A 183 12.75 43.52 -14.27
C ILE A 183 13.06 44.59 -13.21
N HIS A 184 13.83 45.59 -13.59
CA HIS A 184 14.12 46.75 -12.76
C HIS A 184 13.28 47.91 -13.24
N ASP A 185 12.39 48.45 -12.43
CA ASP A 185 11.56 49.58 -12.68
C ASP A 185 11.67 50.63 -11.55
N ALA A 186 10.86 51.70 -11.63
CA ALA A 186 10.90 52.79 -10.65
C ALA A 186 10.50 52.37 -9.24
N ASP A 187 9.76 51.24 -9.09
CA ASP A 187 9.29 50.68 -7.80
C ASP A 187 10.22 49.61 -7.24
N GLY A 188 11.29 49.27 -7.98
CA GLY A 188 12.30 48.32 -7.52
C GLY A 188 12.54 47.13 -8.45
N GLU A 189 13.04 46.04 -7.87
CA GLU A 189 13.34 44.79 -8.57
C GLU A 189 12.17 43.81 -8.48
N HIS A 190 11.56 43.41 -9.62
CA HIS A 190 10.45 42.49 -9.68
C HIS A 190 10.79 41.24 -10.50
N ARG A 191 10.32 40.10 -10.06
CA ARG A 191 10.46 38.82 -10.78
C ARG A 191 9.19 38.53 -11.57
N VAL A 192 9.29 38.47 -12.89
CA VAL A 192 8.17 38.21 -13.81
C VAL A 192 8.37 36.86 -14.48
N LEU A 193 7.30 36.04 -14.51
CA LEU A 193 7.35 34.73 -15.15
C LEU A 193 7.56 34.84 -16.65
N ASN A 194 8.69 34.33 -17.15
CA ASN A 194 8.93 34.16 -18.57
C ASN A 194 8.22 32.92 -19.10
N ARG A 195 7.05 33.11 -19.70
CA ARG A 195 6.21 31.99 -20.18
C ARG A 195 6.91 31.16 -21.25
N LYS A 196 7.61 31.80 -22.21
CA LYS A 196 8.30 31.13 -23.32
C LYS A 196 9.40 30.20 -22.80
N GLU A 197 10.28 30.72 -21.95
CA GLU A 197 11.39 29.98 -21.37
C GLU A 197 10.88 28.87 -20.39
N THR A 198 9.79 29.17 -19.68
CA THR A 198 9.13 28.17 -18.80
C THR A 198 8.57 27.01 -19.61
N THR A 199 7.85 27.28 -20.71
CA THR A 199 7.31 26.22 -21.57
C THR A 199 8.43 25.36 -22.18
N LEU A 200 9.52 25.98 -22.64
CA LEU A 200 10.68 25.26 -23.16
C LEU A 200 11.34 24.40 -22.10
N ALA A 201 11.52 24.91 -20.89
CA ALA A 201 12.08 24.17 -19.77
C ALA A 201 11.21 22.96 -19.38
N GLN A 202 9.89 23.14 -19.33
CA GLN A 202 8.94 22.06 -19.04
C GLN A 202 8.92 20.98 -20.13
N GLN A 203 9.04 21.35 -21.41
CA GLN A 203 9.19 20.37 -22.50
C GLN A 203 10.47 19.53 -22.33
N LYS A 204 11.59 20.16 -21.93
CA LYS A 204 12.84 19.45 -21.67
C LYS A 204 12.73 18.57 -20.41
N GLN A 205 12.02 19.05 -19.39
CA GLN A 205 11.76 18.27 -18.17
C GLN A 205 10.92 17.02 -18.48
N GLU A 206 9.92 17.12 -19.35
CA GLU A 206 9.12 15.97 -19.77
C GLU A 206 9.96 14.98 -20.60
N LEU A 207 10.82 15.46 -21.49
CA LEU A 207 11.76 14.61 -22.21
C LEU A 207 12.66 13.80 -21.23
N ILE A 208 13.14 14.43 -20.16
CA ILE A 208 13.91 13.71 -19.12
C ILE A 208 13.07 12.64 -18.44
N ARG A 209 11.80 12.90 -18.16
CA ARG A 209 10.88 11.90 -17.55
C ARG A 209 10.64 10.70 -18.47
N GLU A 210 10.45 10.94 -19.76
CA GLU A 210 10.25 9.88 -20.75
C GLU A 210 11.51 9.05 -20.94
N GLU A 211 12.66 9.69 -21.12
CA GLU A 211 13.97 8.99 -21.22
C GLU A 211 14.26 8.12 -19.99
N PHE A 212 13.93 8.62 -18.80
CA PHE A 212 14.10 7.84 -17.58
C PHE A 212 13.24 6.58 -17.55
N LYS A 213 11.98 6.68 -17.99
CA LYS A 213 11.07 5.52 -18.06
C LYS A 213 11.60 4.44 -18.98
N GLU A 214 12.16 4.82 -20.13
CA GLU A 214 12.75 3.87 -21.06
C GLU A 214 14.08 3.30 -20.55
N TRP A 215 14.90 4.14 -19.93
CA TRP A 215 16.23 3.79 -19.46
C TRP A 215 16.20 2.83 -18.25
N ILE A 216 15.29 3.05 -17.29
CA ILE A 216 15.35 2.40 -15.97
C ILE A 216 15.27 0.87 -16.04
N PHE A 217 14.52 0.31 -16.99
CA PHE A 217 14.36 -1.12 -17.20
C PHE A 217 15.11 -1.68 -18.44
N LYS A 218 15.94 -0.87 -19.09
CA LYS A 218 16.64 -1.26 -20.31
C LYS A 218 17.72 -2.31 -20.04
N GLU A 219 18.52 -2.11 -18.99
CA GLU A 219 19.59 -3.02 -18.61
C GLU A 219 19.02 -4.19 -17.78
N MET A 220 19.45 -5.45 -18.09
CA MET A 220 18.81 -6.66 -17.55
C MET A 220 19.00 -6.78 -16.03
N SER A 221 20.21 -6.57 -15.51
CA SER A 221 20.47 -6.77 -14.08
C SER A 221 19.79 -5.70 -13.22
N ARG A 222 19.74 -4.46 -13.71
CA ARG A 222 19.00 -3.36 -13.08
C ARG A 222 17.51 -3.66 -13.08
N ARG A 223 16.94 -4.12 -14.20
CA ARG A 223 15.55 -4.51 -14.33
C ARG A 223 15.16 -5.62 -13.36
N GLU A 224 15.93 -6.70 -13.27
CA GLU A 224 15.68 -7.81 -12.36
C GLU A 224 15.71 -7.35 -10.89
N THR A 225 16.71 -6.55 -10.53
CA THR A 225 16.87 -6.01 -9.18
C THR A 225 15.68 -5.11 -8.80
N LEU A 226 15.29 -4.20 -9.69
CA LEU A 226 14.19 -3.27 -9.43
C LEU A 226 12.83 -3.98 -9.40
N CYS A 227 12.58 -4.94 -10.29
CA CYS A 227 11.37 -5.76 -10.25
C CYS A 227 11.27 -6.53 -8.93
N LYS A 228 12.38 -7.11 -8.45
CA LYS A 228 12.42 -7.79 -7.17
C LYS A 228 12.09 -6.85 -6.01
N ILE A 229 12.76 -5.70 -5.93
CA ILE A 229 12.51 -4.68 -4.88
C ILE A 229 11.04 -4.24 -4.89
N TYR A 230 10.47 -3.99 -6.07
CA TYR A 230 9.08 -3.56 -6.20
C TYR A 230 8.11 -4.64 -5.72
N ASN A 231 8.30 -5.88 -6.17
CA ASN A 231 7.43 -6.99 -5.77
C ASN A 231 7.51 -7.27 -4.26
N GLU A 232 8.70 -7.19 -3.66
CA GLU A 232 8.88 -7.37 -2.22
C GLU A 232 8.20 -6.26 -1.40
N ARG A 233 8.24 -5.00 -1.87
CA ARG A 233 7.69 -3.86 -1.12
C ARG A 233 6.21 -3.59 -1.38
N PHE A 234 5.75 -3.73 -2.61
CA PHE A 234 4.42 -3.24 -3.03
C PHE A 234 3.50 -4.33 -3.55
N ASN A 235 4.04 -5.51 -3.92
CA ASN A 235 3.27 -6.65 -4.36
C ASN A 235 3.39 -7.82 -3.37
N SER A 236 3.32 -7.53 -2.07
CA SER A 236 3.52 -8.50 -0.99
C SER A 236 2.22 -8.81 -0.23
N VAL A 237 1.18 -8.02 -0.46
CA VAL A 237 -0.05 -8.08 0.31
C VAL A 237 -1.17 -8.78 -0.47
N ARG A 238 -1.76 -9.79 0.15
CA ARG A 238 -3.02 -10.40 -0.29
C ARG A 238 -4.17 -9.86 0.56
N PRO A 239 -5.21 -9.26 -0.04
CA PRO A 239 -6.39 -8.84 0.70
C PRO A 239 -7.04 -10.01 1.42
N ARG A 240 -7.52 -9.79 2.65
CA ARG A 240 -8.35 -10.77 3.36
C ARG A 240 -9.75 -10.76 2.78
N GLU A 241 -10.28 -11.94 2.51
CA GLU A 241 -11.67 -12.13 2.12
C GLU A 241 -12.48 -12.49 3.36
N TYR A 242 -13.61 -11.83 3.55
CA TYR A 242 -14.46 -12.02 4.72
C TYR A 242 -15.75 -12.72 4.32
N ASP A 243 -16.04 -13.86 4.95
CA ASP A 243 -17.31 -14.57 4.83
C ASP A 243 -18.15 -14.37 6.10
N GLY A 244 -19.27 -13.71 5.97
CA GLY A 244 -20.25 -13.48 7.04
C GLY A 244 -21.40 -14.48 7.06
N SER A 245 -21.34 -15.55 6.28
CA SER A 245 -22.43 -16.54 6.16
C SER A 245 -22.77 -17.23 7.49
N HIS A 246 -21.75 -17.42 8.34
CA HIS A 246 -21.88 -18.07 9.66
C HIS A 246 -22.48 -17.15 10.75
N ILE A 247 -22.56 -15.82 10.51
CA ILE A 247 -23.03 -14.87 11.54
C ILE A 247 -24.54 -15.02 11.71
N GLN A 248 -24.94 -15.24 12.96
CA GLN A 248 -26.34 -15.23 13.38
C GLN A 248 -26.63 -13.92 14.11
N PHE A 249 -27.46 -13.09 13.50
CA PHE A 249 -27.83 -11.77 14.02
C PHE A 249 -28.89 -11.88 15.12
N VAL A 250 -28.43 -12.15 16.34
CA VAL A 250 -29.31 -12.36 17.51
C VAL A 250 -30.04 -11.08 17.86
N GLY A 251 -31.37 -11.16 18.01
CA GLY A 251 -32.22 -10.00 18.33
C GLY A 251 -32.59 -9.11 17.13
N MET A 252 -32.09 -9.43 15.94
CA MET A 252 -32.51 -8.76 14.71
C MET A 252 -33.94 -9.16 14.32
N ASN A 253 -34.66 -8.23 13.72
CA ASN A 253 -36.01 -8.47 13.18
C ASN A 253 -36.01 -9.67 12.19
N PRO A 254 -36.75 -10.76 12.46
CA PRO A 254 -36.73 -11.97 11.65
C PRO A 254 -37.30 -11.79 10.23
N GLU A 255 -38.09 -10.72 9.99
CA GLU A 255 -38.60 -10.39 8.67
C GLU A 255 -37.54 -9.77 7.75
N ILE A 256 -36.42 -9.28 8.32
CA ILE A 256 -35.34 -8.65 7.58
C ILE A 256 -34.20 -9.65 7.40
N LYS A 257 -33.82 -9.89 6.16
CA LYS A 257 -32.66 -10.74 5.82
C LYS A 257 -31.58 -9.90 5.18
N LEU A 258 -30.41 -9.89 5.79
CA LEU A 258 -29.24 -9.25 5.21
C LEU A 258 -28.77 -10.05 3.96
N MET A 259 -28.40 -9.33 2.92
CA MET A 259 -27.79 -9.91 1.71
C MET A 259 -26.38 -10.40 2.01
N GLU A 260 -25.85 -11.29 1.18
CA GLU A 260 -24.50 -11.84 1.34
C GLU A 260 -23.42 -10.76 1.49
N HIS A 261 -23.38 -9.77 0.58
CA HIS A 261 -22.42 -8.67 0.68
C HIS A 261 -22.54 -7.85 1.98
N GLN A 262 -23.77 -7.76 2.56
CA GLN A 262 -23.98 -7.08 3.83
C GLN A 262 -23.44 -7.90 5.01
N LYS A 263 -23.63 -9.22 4.99
CA LYS A 263 -23.06 -10.12 6.00
C LYS A 263 -21.54 -10.12 5.93
N ASN A 264 -20.96 -10.15 4.72
CA ASN A 264 -19.51 -10.08 4.50
C ASN A 264 -18.93 -8.74 5.00
N ALA A 265 -19.66 -7.64 4.81
CA ALA A 265 -19.27 -6.33 5.36
C ALA A 265 -19.30 -6.32 6.90
N VAL A 266 -20.28 -6.97 7.50
CA VAL A 266 -20.34 -7.12 8.98
C VAL A 266 -19.16 -7.97 9.45
N ALA A 267 -18.86 -9.09 8.80
CA ALA A 267 -17.68 -9.92 9.10
C ALA A 267 -16.38 -9.11 9.01
N HIS A 268 -16.26 -8.26 7.97
CA HIS A 268 -15.10 -7.38 7.82
C HIS A 268 -14.96 -6.39 8.99
N ILE A 269 -16.07 -5.83 9.48
CA ILE A 269 -16.03 -4.94 10.65
C ILE A 269 -15.68 -5.69 11.94
N LEU A 270 -16.19 -6.90 12.12
CA LEU A 270 -15.99 -7.69 13.34
C LEU A 270 -14.58 -8.28 13.46
N TYR A 271 -14.05 -8.80 12.35
CA TYR A 271 -12.79 -9.57 12.33
C TYR A 271 -11.61 -8.80 11.71
N GLY A 272 -11.89 -7.67 11.06
CA GLY A 272 -10.88 -6.72 10.62
C GLY A 272 -10.56 -5.69 11.70
N ASN A 273 -9.67 -4.77 11.35
CA ASN A 273 -9.42 -3.57 12.17
C ASN A 273 -10.30 -2.41 11.67
N ASN A 274 -9.70 -1.27 11.32
CA ASN A 274 -10.42 -0.17 10.70
C ASN A 274 -10.95 -0.57 9.32
N THR A 275 -12.25 -0.39 9.09
CA THR A 275 -12.93 -0.83 7.88
C THR A 275 -13.52 0.35 7.12
N LEU A 276 -13.25 0.43 5.80
CA LEU A 276 -13.89 1.36 4.89
C LEU A 276 -14.96 0.62 4.06
N LEU A 277 -16.23 0.97 4.26
CA LEU A 277 -17.34 0.45 3.45
C LEU A 277 -17.56 1.31 2.19
N ALA A 278 -16.77 1.06 1.15
CA ALA A 278 -16.84 1.78 -0.13
C ALA A 278 -17.94 1.26 -1.08
N HIS A 279 -19.02 0.70 -0.55
CA HIS A 279 -20.15 0.22 -1.35
C HIS A 279 -20.89 1.39 -2.01
N CYS A 280 -21.51 1.12 -3.17
CA CYS A 280 -22.33 2.09 -3.88
C CYS A 280 -23.53 2.57 -3.03
N VAL A 281 -24.17 3.66 -3.47
CA VAL A 281 -25.40 4.17 -2.83
C VAL A 281 -26.49 3.11 -3.01
N GLY A 282 -27.27 2.87 -1.95
CA GLY A 282 -28.35 1.85 -1.96
C GLY A 282 -27.92 0.44 -1.55
N ALA A 283 -26.61 0.16 -1.32
CA ALA A 283 -26.14 -1.16 -0.88
C ALA A 283 -26.50 -1.50 0.59
N GLY A 284 -27.22 -0.63 1.29
CA GLY A 284 -27.67 -0.85 2.68
C GLY A 284 -26.57 -0.69 3.74
N LYS A 285 -25.64 0.25 3.53
CA LYS A 285 -24.54 0.52 4.50
C LYS A 285 -25.03 0.79 5.92
N THR A 286 -26.17 1.47 6.07
CA THR A 286 -26.79 1.74 7.38
C THR A 286 -27.06 0.43 8.13
N PHE A 287 -27.67 -0.55 7.47
CA PHE A 287 -27.95 -1.86 8.07
C PHE A 287 -26.67 -2.64 8.39
N GLN A 288 -25.66 -2.56 7.54
CA GLN A 288 -24.34 -3.17 7.79
C GLN A 288 -23.71 -2.62 9.07
N MET A 289 -23.71 -1.29 9.22
CA MET A 289 -23.12 -0.61 10.37
C MET A 289 -23.89 -0.88 11.67
N ILE A 290 -25.23 -0.85 11.61
CA ILE A 290 -26.10 -1.15 12.77
C ILE A 290 -25.88 -2.62 13.20
N ALA A 291 -25.96 -3.57 12.26
CA ALA A 291 -25.78 -4.98 12.56
C ALA A 291 -24.39 -5.27 13.13
N ALA A 292 -23.33 -4.68 12.56
CA ALA A 292 -21.97 -4.82 13.06
C ALA A 292 -21.82 -4.26 14.48
N GLY A 293 -22.42 -3.11 14.81
CA GLY A 293 -22.39 -2.54 16.15
C GLY A 293 -23.11 -3.40 17.18
N MET A 294 -24.24 -4.00 16.82
CA MET A 294 -24.99 -4.91 17.68
C MET A 294 -24.23 -6.23 17.89
N GLU A 295 -23.65 -6.81 16.85
CA GLU A 295 -22.81 -8.01 16.97
C GLU A 295 -21.52 -7.75 17.74
N SER A 296 -20.87 -6.59 17.55
CA SER A 296 -19.71 -6.19 18.36
C SER A 296 -20.04 -6.14 19.85
N LYS A 297 -21.24 -5.65 20.19
CA LYS A 297 -21.73 -5.63 21.58
C LYS A 297 -22.02 -7.04 22.10
N ARG A 298 -22.68 -7.88 21.30
CA ARG A 298 -22.97 -9.28 21.66
C ARG A 298 -21.69 -10.09 21.92
N LEU A 299 -20.68 -9.90 21.08
CA LEU A 299 -19.37 -10.57 21.18
C LEU A 299 -18.47 -9.98 22.29
N GLY A 300 -18.88 -8.89 22.94
CA GLY A 300 -18.06 -8.22 23.96
C GLY A 300 -16.88 -7.44 23.40
N LEU A 301 -16.82 -7.23 22.08
CA LEU A 301 -15.79 -6.44 21.41
C LEU A 301 -15.96 -4.94 21.67
N ALA A 302 -17.19 -4.49 21.90
CA ALA A 302 -17.53 -3.12 22.26
C ALA A 302 -18.65 -3.09 23.30
N GLN A 303 -18.54 -2.17 24.27
CA GLN A 303 -19.60 -1.95 25.26
C GLN A 303 -20.66 -0.98 24.71
N LYS A 304 -20.26 0.00 23.91
CA LYS A 304 -21.09 1.08 23.39
C LYS A 304 -20.62 1.48 22.00
N SER A 305 -21.55 1.50 21.04
CA SER A 305 -21.28 1.96 19.68
C SER A 305 -21.70 3.42 19.52
N LEU A 306 -20.86 4.23 18.88
CA LEU A 306 -21.17 5.61 18.51
C LEU A 306 -21.28 5.69 16.98
N TYR A 307 -22.45 6.15 16.51
CA TYR A 307 -22.68 6.38 15.09
C TYR A 307 -22.66 7.88 14.81
N VAL A 308 -21.72 8.33 13.97
CA VAL A 308 -21.61 9.73 13.55
C VAL A 308 -22.19 9.86 12.15
N VAL A 309 -23.28 10.61 12.03
CA VAL A 309 -24.04 10.76 10.79
C VAL A 309 -24.36 12.24 10.51
N PRO A 310 -24.59 12.65 9.26
CA PRO A 310 -25.07 13.99 8.94
C PRO A 310 -26.43 14.27 9.61
N ASN A 311 -26.64 15.50 10.09
CA ASN A 311 -27.86 15.90 10.83
C ASN A 311 -29.15 15.52 10.11
N HIS A 312 -29.23 15.68 8.80
CA HIS A 312 -30.44 15.38 8.03
C HIS A 312 -30.77 13.88 7.92
N LEU A 313 -29.85 12.99 8.33
CA LEU A 313 -30.03 11.53 8.32
C LEU A 313 -30.31 10.98 9.72
N LEU A 314 -30.33 11.80 10.79
CA LEU A 314 -30.41 11.33 12.17
C LEU A 314 -31.72 10.58 12.43
N GLU A 315 -32.86 11.14 12.00
CA GLU A 315 -34.17 10.51 12.18
C GLU A 315 -34.30 9.21 11.39
N GLN A 316 -33.80 9.19 10.17
CA GLN A 316 -33.77 7.98 9.33
C GLN A 316 -32.93 6.88 10.00
N TRP A 317 -31.76 7.22 10.54
CA TRP A 317 -30.91 6.25 11.23
C TRP A 317 -31.58 5.69 12.49
N GLY A 318 -32.25 6.53 13.28
CA GLY A 318 -33.03 6.10 14.44
C GLY A 318 -34.16 5.14 14.06
N SER A 319 -34.90 5.47 13.00
CA SER A 319 -35.96 4.63 12.46
C SER A 319 -35.44 3.29 11.92
N ASP A 320 -34.35 3.30 11.14
CA ASP A 320 -33.70 2.10 10.60
C ASP A 320 -33.15 1.21 11.72
N PHE A 321 -32.60 1.81 12.78
CA PHE A 321 -32.12 1.07 13.95
C PHE A 321 -33.28 0.32 14.65
N LEU A 322 -34.37 1.00 14.98
CA LEU A 322 -35.55 0.39 15.62
C LEU A 322 -36.24 -0.63 14.72
N ARG A 323 -36.22 -0.42 13.41
CA ARG A 323 -36.73 -1.39 12.42
C ARG A 323 -35.90 -2.66 12.40
N LEU A 324 -34.58 -2.54 12.48
CA LEU A 324 -33.66 -3.67 12.41
C LEU A 324 -33.57 -4.42 13.76
N TYR A 325 -33.56 -3.69 14.88
CA TYR A 325 -33.51 -4.23 16.24
C TYR A 325 -34.61 -3.61 17.12
N PRO A 326 -35.84 -4.10 17.01
CA PRO A 326 -37.01 -3.51 17.72
C PRO A 326 -36.95 -3.69 19.23
N GLY A 327 -36.19 -4.67 19.74
CA GLY A 327 -36.00 -4.92 21.19
C GLY A 327 -34.89 -4.11 21.84
#